data_99390544bfae79ca05c65836088e2e5e
#
_entry.id   99390544bfae79ca05c65836088e2e5e
#
_cell.length_a   1.000
_cell.length_b   1.000
_cell.length_c   1.000
_cell.angle_alpha   90.00
_cell.angle_beta   90.00
_cell.angle_gamma   90.00
#
_symmetry.space_group_name_H-M   'P 1'
#
loop_
_entity.id
_entity.type
_entity.pdbx_description
1 polymer ?
#
loop_
_entity_poly.entity_id
_entity_poly.type
_entity_poly.pdbx_seq_one_letter_code
_entity_poly.pdbx_strand_id
1 'polypeptide(L)'
;MKQAISRIFNKDIKQIEELKKLDIHVNFNEDDILKANAVIIGPDDTLYEGSILYFKIVFPNNYPFHPPSITYLPNNKIRIHPNIYVNGRVCLSLLGTWSGPKWTSIMDISSILISIKSLLNNKNRKLINIK
;
A
#
# COMPACT_ATOMS: atom_id res chain seq x y z
N MET A 1 -11.03 -10.64 -15.77
CA MET A 1 -11.61 -9.38 -15.27
C MET A 1 -12.81 -9.58 -14.34
N LYS A 2 -13.77 -10.41 -14.73
CA LYS A 2 -14.92 -10.68 -13.84
C LYS A 2 -14.49 -11.23 -12.48
N GLN A 3 -13.52 -12.11 -12.47
CA GLN A 3 -13.01 -12.70 -11.23
C GLN A 3 -12.35 -11.66 -10.36
N ALA A 4 -11.57 -10.75 -10.95
CA ALA A 4 -10.94 -9.67 -10.23
C ALA A 4 -11.99 -8.75 -9.58
N ILE A 5 -13.00 -8.37 -10.35
CA ILE A 5 -14.06 -7.50 -9.85
C ILE A 5 -14.84 -8.17 -8.72
N SER A 6 -15.19 -9.45 -8.90
CA SER A 6 -15.88 -10.21 -7.87
C SER A 6 -15.07 -10.28 -6.57
N ARG A 7 -13.77 -10.54 -6.69
CA ARG A 7 -12.89 -10.63 -5.52
C ARG A 7 -12.80 -9.29 -4.79
N ILE A 8 -12.72 -8.18 -5.53
CA ILE A 8 -12.67 -6.85 -4.94
C ILE A 8 -13.95 -6.58 -4.15
N PHE A 9 -15.13 -6.84 -4.73
CA PHE A 9 -16.39 -6.62 -4.05
C PHE A 9 -16.58 -7.54 -2.86
N ASN A 10 -16.13 -8.78 -2.95
CA ASN A 10 -16.39 -9.77 -1.90
C ASN A 10 -15.37 -9.74 -0.79
N LYS A 11 -14.20 -9.17 -1.00
CA LYS A 11 -13.15 -9.20 0.02
C LYS A 11 -12.48 -7.84 0.24
N ASP A 12 -11.90 -7.23 -0.79
CA ASP A 12 -11.08 -6.02 -0.61
C ASP A 12 -11.90 -4.84 -0.10
N ILE A 13 -13.06 -4.58 -0.67
CA ILE A 13 -13.91 -3.47 -0.24
C ILE A 13 -14.34 -3.64 1.21
N LYS A 14 -14.54 -4.85 1.64
CA LYS A 14 -14.95 -5.14 3.01
C LYS A 14 -13.87 -4.85 4.05
N GLN A 15 -12.62 -4.64 3.61
CA GLN A 15 -11.53 -4.30 4.51
C GLN A 15 -11.45 -2.81 4.84
N ILE A 16 -12.19 -1.96 4.13
CA ILE A 16 -12.05 -0.51 4.27
C ILE A 16 -12.23 -0.03 5.70
N GLU A 17 -13.26 -0.53 6.40
CA GLU A 17 -13.53 -0.08 7.77
C GLU A 17 -12.47 -0.56 8.75
N GLU A 18 -11.95 -1.78 8.57
CA GLU A 18 -10.87 -2.28 9.43
C GLU A 18 -9.58 -1.51 9.20
N LEU A 19 -9.29 -1.14 7.94
CA LEU A 19 -8.10 -0.36 7.62
C LEU A 19 -8.16 1.04 8.24
N LYS A 20 -9.35 1.64 8.33
CA LYS A 20 -9.50 2.95 8.97
C LYS A 20 -9.02 2.94 10.41
N LYS A 21 -9.20 1.84 11.12
CA LYS A 21 -8.73 1.69 12.50
C LYS A 21 -7.22 1.74 12.61
N LEU A 22 -6.53 1.49 11.51
CA LEU A 22 -5.07 1.55 11.42
C LEU A 22 -4.59 2.84 10.76
N ASP A 23 -5.47 3.82 10.60
CA ASP A 23 -5.18 5.07 9.88
C ASP A 23 -4.73 4.84 8.44
N ILE A 24 -5.36 3.87 7.79
CA ILE A 24 -5.21 3.59 6.37
C ILE A 24 -6.57 3.79 5.71
N HIS A 25 -6.63 4.70 4.75
CA HIS A 25 -7.88 5.08 4.10
C HIS A 25 -7.84 4.72 2.63
N VAL A 26 -8.78 3.88 2.19
CA VAL A 26 -8.84 3.41 0.81
C VAL A 26 -10.12 3.91 0.16
N ASN A 27 -10.00 4.43 -1.05
CA ASN A 27 -11.12 4.93 -1.83
C ASN A 27 -11.08 4.32 -3.23
N PHE A 28 -12.05 3.47 -3.54
CA PHE A 28 -12.14 2.85 -4.86
C PHE A 28 -12.75 3.83 -5.87
N ASN A 29 -12.25 3.77 -7.10
CA ASN A 29 -12.76 4.60 -8.19
C ASN A 29 -14.14 4.08 -8.61
N GLU A 30 -15.15 4.96 -8.61
CA GLU A 30 -16.52 4.56 -8.95
C GLU A 30 -16.67 4.14 -10.41
N ASP A 31 -15.88 4.70 -11.28
CA ASP A 31 -15.95 4.42 -12.72
C ASP A 31 -15.11 3.20 -13.11
N ASP A 32 -14.13 2.84 -12.30
CA ASP A 32 -13.25 1.71 -12.59
C ASP A 32 -12.80 1.07 -11.29
N ILE A 33 -13.49 -0.01 -10.92
CA ILE A 33 -13.25 -0.71 -9.64
C ILE A 33 -11.84 -1.33 -9.56
N LEU A 34 -11.16 -1.47 -10.68
CA LEU A 34 -9.78 -1.97 -10.69
C LEU A 34 -8.77 -0.90 -10.28
N LYS A 35 -9.23 0.29 -9.97
CA LYS A 35 -8.37 1.40 -9.52
C LYS A 35 -8.84 1.91 -8.18
N ALA A 36 -7.88 2.27 -7.34
CA ALA A 36 -8.16 2.85 -6.03
C ALA A 36 -7.04 3.77 -5.62
N ASN A 37 -7.31 4.58 -4.61
CA ASN A 37 -6.29 5.40 -3.98
C ASN A 37 -6.26 5.06 -2.50
N ALA A 38 -5.09 5.19 -1.89
CA ALA A 38 -4.94 4.95 -0.47
C ALA A 38 -4.15 6.08 0.17
N VAL A 39 -4.48 6.37 1.42
CA VAL A 39 -3.74 7.29 2.27
C VAL A 39 -3.30 6.52 3.49
N ILE A 40 -2.01 6.60 3.80
CA ILE A 40 -1.46 6.02 5.02
C ILE A 40 -0.96 7.17 5.87
N ILE A 41 -1.45 7.26 7.11
CA ILE A 41 -1.00 8.26 8.08
C ILE A 41 0.23 7.70 8.77
N GLY A 42 1.29 8.51 8.85
CA GLY A 42 2.52 8.10 9.49
C GLY A 42 2.29 7.75 10.97
N PRO A 43 2.84 6.62 11.44
CA PRO A 43 2.58 6.14 12.80
C PRO A 43 3.13 7.08 13.85
N ASP A 44 2.48 7.08 15.03
CA ASP A 44 2.95 7.84 16.19
C ASP A 44 4.34 7.34 16.62
N ASP A 45 5.11 8.23 17.19
CA ASP A 45 6.46 7.93 17.72
C ASP A 45 7.43 7.47 16.64
N THR A 46 7.18 7.81 15.38
CA THR A 46 8.11 7.57 14.28
C THR A 46 8.46 8.91 13.63
N LEU A 47 9.46 8.90 12.77
CA LEU A 47 9.82 10.09 12.00
C LEU A 47 8.68 10.54 11.08
N TYR A 48 7.76 9.66 10.80
CA TYR A 48 6.64 9.90 9.88
C TYR A 48 5.37 10.34 10.58
N GLU A 49 5.41 10.52 11.90
CA GLU A 49 4.22 10.87 12.67
C GLU A 49 3.52 12.07 12.07
N GLY A 50 2.22 11.92 11.81
CA GLY A 50 1.38 12.98 11.24
C GLY A 50 1.55 13.21 9.75
N SER A 51 2.52 12.53 9.11
CA SER A 51 2.69 12.62 7.66
C SER A 51 1.53 11.92 6.95
N ILE A 52 1.16 12.44 5.79
CA ILE A 52 0.10 11.85 4.97
C ILE A 52 0.74 11.33 3.69
N LEU A 53 0.73 10.01 3.51
CA LEU A 53 1.34 9.37 2.36
C LEU A 53 0.26 8.88 1.41
N TYR A 54 0.37 9.26 0.14
CA TYR A 54 -0.61 8.95 -0.90
C TYR A 54 -0.10 7.85 -1.82
N PHE A 55 -0.98 6.89 -2.14
CA PHE A 55 -0.65 5.78 -3.02
C PHE A 55 -1.76 5.55 -4.03
N LYS A 56 -1.35 5.17 -5.23
CA LYS A 56 -2.25 4.74 -6.29
C LYS A 56 -2.21 3.22 -6.35
N ILE A 57 -3.38 2.60 -6.48
CA ILE A 57 -3.54 1.15 -6.54
C ILE A 57 -4.18 0.78 -7.87
N VAL A 58 -3.58 -0.18 -8.58
CA VAL A 58 -4.17 -0.72 -9.81
C VAL A 58 -4.20 -2.23 -9.70
N PHE A 59 -5.40 -2.80 -9.76
CA PHE A 59 -5.59 -4.25 -9.71
C PHE A 59 -5.46 -4.83 -11.12
N PRO A 60 -4.68 -5.92 -11.30
CA PRO A 60 -4.58 -6.54 -12.61
C PRO A 60 -5.85 -7.32 -12.96
N ASN A 61 -6.03 -7.58 -14.26
CA ASN A 61 -7.20 -8.34 -14.71
C ASN A 61 -7.26 -9.75 -14.13
N ASN A 62 -6.13 -10.30 -13.78
CA ASN A 62 -6.04 -11.65 -13.20
C ASN A 62 -5.93 -11.65 -11.66
N TYR A 63 -6.25 -10.53 -11.03
CA TYR A 63 -6.33 -10.47 -9.57
C TYR A 63 -7.36 -11.48 -9.06
N PRO A 64 -7.14 -12.25 -8.02
CA PRO A 64 -6.06 -12.15 -7.03
C PRO A 64 -4.84 -13.05 -7.32
N PHE A 65 -4.70 -13.61 -8.49
CA PHE A 65 -3.57 -14.50 -8.78
C PHE A 65 -2.26 -13.76 -8.93
N HIS A 66 -2.33 -12.47 -9.26
CA HIS A 66 -1.20 -11.55 -9.19
C HIS A 66 -1.58 -10.38 -8.29
N PRO A 67 -0.61 -9.78 -7.60
CA PRO A 67 -0.91 -8.68 -6.69
C PRO A 67 -1.29 -7.41 -7.43
N PRO A 68 -1.98 -6.48 -6.75
CA PRO A 68 -2.16 -5.15 -7.31
C PRO A 68 -0.82 -4.42 -7.37
N SER A 69 -0.71 -3.45 -8.27
CA SER A 69 0.45 -2.58 -8.30
C SER A 69 0.19 -1.38 -7.40
N ILE A 70 1.24 -0.92 -6.73
CA ILE A 70 1.18 0.21 -5.81
C ILE A 70 2.20 1.25 -6.26
N THR A 71 1.77 2.48 -6.41
CA THR A 71 2.64 3.58 -6.76
C THR A 71 2.52 4.67 -5.70
N TYR A 72 3.65 5.07 -5.14
CA TYR A 72 3.71 6.18 -4.20
C TYR A 72 3.56 7.51 -4.96
N LEU A 73 2.72 8.40 -4.43
CA LEU A 73 2.52 9.74 -5.02
C LEU A 73 3.18 10.75 -4.08
N PRO A 74 4.41 11.17 -4.36
CA PRO A 74 5.15 12.05 -3.44
C PRO A 74 4.58 13.47 -3.42
N ASN A 75 4.55 14.06 -2.21
CA ASN A 75 4.16 15.45 -2.02
C ASN A 75 5.31 16.41 -2.33
N ASN A 76 6.53 15.89 -2.28
CA ASN A 76 7.73 16.65 -2.56
C ASN A 76 8.75 15.70 -3.20
N LYS A 77 9.97 16.18 -3.46
CA LYS A 77 11.00 15.38 -4.12
C LYS A 77 11.95 14.71 -3.15
N ILE A 78 11.56 14.60 -1.88
CA ILE A 78 12.40 13.99 -0.85
C ILE A 78 12.02 12.53 -0.67
N ARG A 79 13.01 11.64 -0.76
CA ARG A 79 12.82 10.23 -0.49
C ARG A 79 12.64 10.02 1.00
N ILE A 80 11.50 9.45 1.39
CA ILE A 80 11.12 9.33 2.80
C ILE A 80 11.56 8.02 3.43
N HIS A 81 11.79 6.99 2.63
CA HIS A 81 12.15 5.66 3.13
C HIS A 81 12.95 4.93 2.05
N PRO A 82 13.91 4.06 2.45
CA PRO A 82 14.69 3.31 1.46
C PRO A 82 13.86 2.45 0.50
N ASN A 83 12.69 1.99 0.94
CA ASN A 83 11.81 1.16 0.12
C ASN A 83 10.74 1.95 -0.63
N ILE A 84 10.69 3.27 -0.45
CA ILE A 84 9.67 4.13 -1.08
C ILE A 84 10.39 5.26 -1.82
N TYR A 85 10.32 5.20 -3.15
CA TYR A 85 11.09 6.08 -4.03
C TYR A 85 10.25 7.26 -4.51
N VAL A 86 10.93 8.37 -4.79
CA VAL A 86 10.25 9.58 -5.32
C VAL A 86 9.67 9.37 -6.72
N ASN A 87 10.17 8.38 -7.47
CA ASN A 87 9.60 8.03 -8.77
C ASN A 87 8.33 7.18 -8.66
N GLY A 88 7.89 6.90 -7.43
CA GLY A 88 6.68 6.13 -7.17
C GLY A 88 6.89 4.67 -6.86
N ARG A 89 8.11 4.15 -7.06
CA ARG A 89 8.37 2.73 -6.82
C ARG A 89 8.30 2.39 -5.33
N VAL A 90 7.59 1.31 -5.02
CA VAL A 90 7.53 0.74 -3.67
C VAL A 90 8.18 -0.63 -3.71
N CYS A 91 9.22 -0.83 -2.91
CA CYS A 91 9.93 -2.11 -2.81
C CYS A 91 9.36 -2.92 -1.66
N LEU A 92 8.61 -3.96 -1.99
CA LEU A 92 7.91 -4.79 -1.03
C LEU A 92 7.85 -6.22 -1.56
N SER A 93 8.11 -7.21 -0.68
CA SER A 93 8.12 -8.60 -1.10
C SER A 93 6.80 -9.06 -1.71
N LEU A 94 5.67 -8.62 -1.14
CA LEU A 94 4.35 -8.98 -1.66
C LEU A 94 4.09 -8.42 -3.06
N LEU A 95 4.80 -7.37 -3.45
CA LEU A 95 4.69 -6.79 -4.79
C LEU A 95 5.69 -7.41 -5.78
N GLY A 96 6.53 -8.33 -5.30
CA GLY A 96 7.58 -8.91 -6.14
C GLY A 96 8.76 -7.98 -6.39
N THR A 97 8.87 -6.88 -5.65
CA THR A 97 9.92 -5.86 -5.84
C THR A 97 10.98 -5.88 -4.74
N TRP A 98 10.94 -6.87 -3.86
CA TRP A 98 11.88 -7.05 -2.77
C TRP A 98 11.97 -8.52 -2.42
N SER A 99 13.02 -8.94 -1.72
CA SER A 99 13.14 -10.32 -1.25
C SER A 99 12.24 -10.54 -0.04
N GLY A 100 11.79 -11.78 0.13
CA GLY A 100 10.91 -12.15 1.24
C GLY A 100 9.65 -12.87 0.77
N PRO A 101 8.67 -13.02 1.66
CA PRO A 101 7.43 -13.72 1.33
C PRO A 101 6.73 -13.08 0.13
N LYS A 102 6.22 -13.94 -0.76
CA LYS A 102 5.56 -13.49 -1.98
C LYS A 102 4.06 -13.42 -1.80
N TRP A 103 3.41 -12.69 -2.71
CA TRP A 103 1.96 -12.64 -2.79
C TRP A 103 1.36 -14.04 -2.99
N THR A 104 0.25 -14.29 -2.32
CA THR A 104 -0.57 -15.47 -2.57
C THR A 104 -2.02 -15.03 -2.81
N SER A 105 -2.80 -15.87 -3.50
CA SER A 105 -4.16 -15.51 -3.89
C SER A 105 -5.15 -15.40 -2.73
N ILE A 106 -4.78 -15.80 -1.53
CA ILE A 106 -5.63 -15.60 -0.35
C ILE A 106 -5.47 -14.22 0.27
N MET A 107 -4.46 -13.48 -0.14
CA MET A 107 -4.21 -12.11 0.35
C MET A 107 -5.16 -11.12 -0.31
N ASP A 108 -5.24 -9.93 0.27
CA ASP A 108 -6.04 -8.83 -0.26
C ASP A 108 -5.27 -7.52 -0.13
N ILE A 109 -5.92 -6.41 -0.46
CA ILE A 109 -5.28 -5.10 -0.42
C ILE A 109 -4.78 -4.74 0.99
N SER A 110 -5.45 -5.23 2.04
CA SER A 110 -5.02 -4.94 3.40
C SER A 110 -3.64 -5.55 3.68
N SER A 111 -3.36 -6.71 3.13
CA SER A 111 -2.04 -7.35 3.29
C SER A 111 -0.92 -6.43 2.84
N ILE A 112 -1.10 -5.79 1.69
CA ILE A 112 -0.10 -4.89 1.12
C ILE A 112 -0.01 -3.58 1.91
N LEU A 113 -1.15 -2.95 2.19
CA LEU A 113 -1.16 -1.64 2.85
C LEU A 113 -0.64 -1.73 4.29
N ILE A 114 -0.97 -2.80 5.00
CA ILE A 114 -0.44 -3.03 6.34
C ILE A 114 1.07 -3.25 6.28
N SER A 115 1.55 -3.98 5.27
CA SER A 115 2.99 -4.19 5.09
C SER A 115 3.72 -2.87 4.83
N ILE A 116 3.14 -1.97 4.03
CA ILE A 116 3.72 -0.66 3.80
C ILE A 116 3.78 0.14 5.10
N LYS A 117 2.70 0.13 5.87
CA LYS A 117 2.69 0.84 7.15
C LYS A 117 3.74 0.27 8.11
N SER A 118 3.98 -1.03 8.06
CA SER A 118 5.02 -1.66 8.88
C SER A 118 6.41 -1.13 8.56
N LEU A 119 6.69 -0.77 7.32
CA LEU A 119 7.96 -0.13 6.97
C LEU A 119 8.14 1.17 7.73
N LEU A 120 7.07 1.91 7.93
CA LEU A 120 7.09 3.21 8.60
C LEU A 120 7.18 3.06 10.12
N ASN A 121 6.86 1.90 10.66
CA ASN A 121 6.91 1.64 12.10
C ASN A 121 8.31 1.33 12.62
N ASN A 122 9.30 1.15 11.73
CA ASN A 122 10.65 0.78 12.15
C ASN A 122 11.39 2.00 12.71
N LYS A 123 11.33 2.17 14.02
CA LYS A 123 11.94 3.32 14.71
C LYS A 123 13.45 3.39 14.56
N ASN A 124 14.11 2.25 14.46
CA ASN A 124 15.57 2.21 14.34
C ASN A 124 16.08 2.74 13.01
N ARG A 125 15.26 2.69 11.97
CA ARG A 125 15.68 3.09 10.64
C ARG A 125 15.66 4.59 10.42
N LYS A 126 14.89 5.33 11.23
CA LYS A 126 14.70 6.75 11.01
C LYS A 126 15.97 7.56 11.10
N LEU A 127 16.91 7.16 11.96
CA LEU A 127 18.16 7.88 12.15
C LEU A 127 19.20 7.58 11.08
N ILE A 128 19.10 6.41 10.46
CA ILE A 128 20.09 5.91 9.51
C ILE A 128 19.71 6.22 8.08
N ASN A 129 18.45 6.02 7.74
CA ASN A 129 18.00 5.94 6.35
C ASN A 129 17.46 7.25 5.79
N ILE A 130 17.20 8.23 6.62
CA ILE A 130 16.59 9.49 6.19
C ILE A 130 17.65 10.55 5.89
N LYS A 131 18.83 10.36 6.35
CA LYS A 131 19.91 11.31 6.10
C LYS A 131 20.33 11.35 4.63
#